data_78227cfa49a6213a9f17e18dd28461d3
#
_entry.id   78227cfa49a6213a9f17e18dd28461d3
#
_cell.length_a   1.000
_cell.length_b   1.000
_cell.length_c   1.000
_cell.angle_alpha   90.00
_cell.angle_beta   90.00
_cell.angle_gamma   90.00
#
_symmetry.space_group_name_H-M   'P 1'
#
loop_
_entity.id
_entity.type
_entity.pdbx_description
1 polymer ?
#
loop_
_entity_poly.entity_id
_entity_poly.type
_entity_poly.pdbx_seq_one_letter_code
_entity_poly.pdbx_strand_id
1 'polypeptide(L)'
;MSQKEKTNTLETVKLSEASEALKKATGVIPYTFLNDYMFRVILQKHRNVLRSVVCACLKLKAEEVQDIVVQNPIELGEAIDDKTFILDIHVLLNNNTIINLEMQVLDLKDWPERSLSYLARSYDNVAKGDEYINVKPVYHIGFLNYTLFPKYPEFFAKYRMMNIKNHNVYTTKFNLYVVDLTKIELATQEDIDTGLVYWTQVFKAKTWEELRQMAERNQELQEATEALYVYNQDEIVKEQCRARQDYYNHERGTQKRLEEARLALEESKEEIIKSHAVIEAQKETLEKKNEDLKKAVRLYAERMHITEEEACEQMGIAIED
;
A
#
# COMPACT_ATOMS: atom_id res chain seq x y z
N MET A 1 24.51 39.01 4.22
CA MET A 1 23.80 37.72 4.44
C MET A 1 22.84 37.50 3.29
N SER A 2 23.01 36.41 2.58
CA SER A 2 22.14 36.05 1.47
C SER A 2 20.72 35.62 1.98
N GLN A 3 19.72 35.67 1.13
CA GLN A 3 18.36 35.25 1.49
C GLN A 3 18.33 33.80 2.01
N LYS A 4 19.20 32.93 1.47
CA LYS A 4 19.45 31.56 1.94
C LYS A 4 19.99 31.46 3.36
N GLU A 5 20.92 32.36 3.74
CA GLU A 5 21.49 32.42 5.11
C GLU A 5 20.43 32.85 6.13
N LYS A 6 19.57 33.81 5.76
CA LYS A 6 18.47 34.29 6.64
C LYS A 6 17.41 33.20 6.85
N THR A 7 17.07 32.43 5.83
CA THR A 7 16.11 31.32 5.93
C THR A 7 16.65 30.22 6.82
N ASN A 8 17.91 29.82 6.65
CA ASN A 8 18.57 28.81 7.50
C ASN A 8 18.65 29.22 8.98
N THR A 9 18.91 30.50 9.24
CA THR A 9 19.00 31.04 10.63
C THR A 9 17.62 31.03 11.30
N LEU A 10 16.54 31.35 10.57
CA LEU A 10 15.18 31.35 11.07
C LEU A 10 14.65 29.89 11.32
N GLU A 11 15.01 28.96 10.48
CA GLU A 11 14.69 27.55 10.70
C GLU A 11 15.42 26.98 11.94
N THR A 12 16.69 27.30 12.11
CA THR A 12 17.47 26.87 13.27
C THR A 12 16.93 27.45 14.59
N VAL A 13 16.50 28.70 14.61
CA VAL A 13 15.86 29.30 15.79
C VAL A 13 14.53 28.65 16.10
N LYS A 14 13.69 28.39 15.10
CA LYS A 14 12.42 27.67 15.27
C LYS A 14 12.63 26.27 15.84
N LEU A 15 13.63 25.53 15.38
CA LEU A 15 13.95 24.20 15.90
C LEU A 15 14.43 24.23 17.35
N SER A 16 15.23 25.20 17.77
CA SER A 16 15.67 25.33 19.16
C SER A 16 14.54 25.67 20.14
N GLU A 17 13.62 26.55 19.73
CA GLU A 17 12.41 26.86 20.50
C GLU A 17 11.45 25.64 20.54
N ALA A 18 11.38 24.87 19.44
CA ALA A 18 10.59 23.66 19.33
C ALA A 18 11.08 22.56 20.29
N SER A 19 12.40 22.45 20.51
CA SER A 19 12.97 21.48 21.46
C SER A 19 12.45 21.67 22.87
N GLU A 20 12.39 22.91 23.36
CA GLU A 20 11.84 23.23 24.69
C GLU A 20 10.32 23.03 24.78
N ALA A 21 9.59 23.35 23.73
CA ALA A 21 8.16 23.13 23.67
C ALA A 21 7.82 21.64 23.58
N LEU A 22 8.59 20.87 22.80
CA LEU A 22 8.43 19.42 22.67
C LEU A 22 8.63 18.68 23.99
N LYS A 23 9.56 19.15 24.86
CA LYS A 23 9.75 18.57 26.21
C LYS A 23 8.47 18.59 27.05
N LYS A 24 7.59 19.54 26.78
CA LYS A 24 6.32 19.75 27.51
C LYS A 24 5.11 19.21 26.76
N ALA A 25 5.27 18.87 25.47
CA ALA A 25 4.17 18.37 24.64
C ALA A 25 3.70 16.99 25.16
N THR A 26 2.40 16.80 25.23
CA THR A 26 1.77 15.55 25.68
C THR A 26 0.59 15.17 24.79
N GLY A 27 0.25 13.88 24.79
CA GLY A 27 -0.92 13.36 24.09
C GLY A 27 -0.70 13.03 22.63
N VAL A 28 -1.81 12.91 21.88
CA VAL A 28 -1.82 12.40 20.50
C VAL A 28 -1.25 13.42 19.54
N ILE A 29 -0.43 12.94 18.61
CA ILE A 29 0.12 13.73 17.51
C ILE A 29 -0.97 13.91 16.43
N PRO A 30 -1.34 15.14 16.05
CA PRO A 30 -2.38 15.35 15.04
C PRO A 30 -2.05 14.71 13.68
N TYR A 31 -0.85 14.93 13.17
CA TYR A 31 -0.36 14.36 11.93
C TYR A 31 1.01 13.73 12.15
N THR A 32 1.07 12.41 12.08
CA THR A 32 2.29 11.61 12.26
C THR A 32 3.05 11.46 10.94
N PHE A 33 4.20 10.77 10.95
CA PHE A 33 4.91 10.39 9.73
C PHE A 33 4.12 9.42 8.83
N LEU A 34 3.08 8.77 9.35
CA LEU A 34 2.16 7.96 8.52
C LEU A 34 1.28 8.83 7.60
N ASN A 35 1.22 10.15 7.80
CA ASN A 35 0.73 11.04 6.77
C ASN A 35 1.84 11.25 5.73
N ASP A 36 1.64 10.82 4.50
CA ASP A 36 2.64 10.81 3.44
C ASP A 36 3.11 12.23 3.04
N TYR A 37 2.25 13.24 3.18
CA TYR A 37 2.65 14.63 3.01
C TYR A 37 3.63 15.07 4.11
N MET A 38 3.34 14.75 5.38
CA MET A 38 4.23 15.04 6.50
C MET A 38 5.57 14.33 6.34
N PHE A 39 5.56 13.05 5.99
CA PHE A 39 6.76 12.26 5.70
C PHE A 39 7.61 12.94 4.62
N ARG A 40 6.98 13.32 3.51
CA ARG A 40 7.66 13.97 2.40
C ARG A 40 8.27 15.32 2.80
N VAL A 41 7.50 16.19 3.43
CA VAL A 41 7.97 17.53 3.81
C VAL A 41 9.17 17.45 4.74
N ILE A 42 9.14 16.58 5.75
CA ILE A 42 10.25 16.42 6.69
C ILE A 42 11.50 15.91 5.97
N LEU A 43 11.40 14.82 5.23
CA LEU A 43 12.57 14.26 4.55
C LEU A 43 13.13 15.19 3.48
N GLN A 44 12.28 15.98 2.81
CA GLN A 44 12.72 16.94 1.82
C GLN A 44 13.47 18.14 2.43
N LYS A 45 13.01 18.65 3.57
CA LYS A 45 13.55 19.86 4.20
C LYS A 45 14.70 19.55 5.16
N HIS A 46 14.75 18.36 5.74
CA HIS A 46 15.75 17.95 6.74
C HIS A 46 16.73 16.93 6.16
N ARG A 47 17.79 17.47 5.55
CA ARG A 47 18.79 16.66 4.83
C ARG A 47 19.45 15.59 5.70
N ASN A 48 19.71 15.88 6.98
CA ASN A 48 20.32 14.89 7.90
C ASN A 48 19.36 13.74 8.19
N VAL A 49 18.08 14.06 8.38
CA VAL A 49 17.01 13.07 8.55
C VAL A 49 16.92 12.15 7.32
N LEU A 50 16.82 12.75 6.12
CA LEU A 50 16.80 11.98 4.86
C LEU A 50 18.04 11.09 4.71
N ARG A 51 19.22 11.64 4.98
CA ARG A 51 20.50 10.90 4.92
C ARG A 51 20.49 9.71 5.87
N SER A 52 20.06 9.90 7.11
CA SER A 52 20.02 8.85 8.13
C SER A 52 19.02 7.73 7.75
N VAL A 53 17.83 8.08 7.23
CA VAL A 53 16.85 7.09 6.72
C VAL A 53 17.44 6.29 5.57
N VAL A 54 18.09 6.95 4.59
CA VAL A 54 18.72 6.27 3.45
C VAL A 54 19.86 5.36 3.90
N CYS A 55 20.71 5.83 4.82
CA CYS A 55 21.78 5.02 5.41
C CYS A 55 21.23 3.75 6.08
N ALA A 56 20.16 3.89 6.86
CA ALA A 56 19.52 2.75 7.52
C ALA A 56 18.98 1.70 6.52
N CYS A 57 18.33 2.15 5.43
CA CYS A 57 17.79 1.25 4.40
C CYS A 57 18.87 0.58 3.55
N LEU A 58 19.91 1.32 3.16
CA LEU A 58 20.97 0.83 2.27
C LEU A 58 22.16 0.23 3.00
N LYS A 59 22.14 0.26 4.35
CA LYS A 59 23.23 -0.20 5.22
C LYS A 59 24.56 0.52 4.95
N LEU A 60 24.46 1.84 4.72
CA LEU A 60 25.60 2.72 4.51
C LEU A 60 26.02 3.38 5.80
N LYS A 61 27.32 3.60 5.95
CA LYS A 61 27.82 4.50 6.99
C LYS A 61 27.64 5.95 6.59
N ALA A 62 27.50 6.84 7.54
CA ALA A 62 27.29 8.26 7.27
C ALA A 62 28.40 8.89 6.41
N GLU A 63 29.64 8.41 6.56
CA GLU A 63 30.82 8.87 5.81
C GLU A 63 30.80 8.45 4.34
N GLU A 64 30.04 7.40 3.98
CA GLU A 64 29.88 6.93 2.60
C GLU A 64 28.90 7.81 1.80
N VAL A 65 28.10 8.64 2.49
CA VAL A 65 27.16 9.58 1.88
C VAL A 65 27.78 10.97 1.80
N GLN A 66 28.43 11.27 0.69
CA GLN A 66 29.07 12.56 0.42
C GLN A 66 28.03 13.61 0.01
N ASP A 67 27.06 13.22 -0.81
CA ASP A 67 26.00 14.11 -1.27
C ASP A 67 24.65 13.38 -1.36
N ILE A 68 23.57 14.11 -1.01
CA ILE A 68 22.21 13.64 -1.10
C ILE A 68 21.29 14.78 -1.53
N VAL A 69 20.62 14.65 -2.67
CA VAL A 69 19.83 15.71 -3.28
C VAL A 69 18.43 15.19 -3.63
N VAL A 70 17.39 15.88 -3.16
CA VAL A 70 16.02 15.66 -3.59
C VAL A 70 15.83 16.27 -4.98
N GLN A 71 15.44 15.44 -5.95
CA GLN A 71 15.31 15.83 -7.37
C GLN A 71 13.91 16.35 -7.73
N ASN A 72 12.89 16.02 -6.93
CA ASN A 72 11.50 16.39 -7.17
C ASN A 72 10.91 17.15 -5.95
N PRO A 73 11.53 18.27 -5.48
CA PRO A 73 11.01 18.98 -4.33
C PRO A 73 9.61 19.54 -4.61
N ILE A 74 8.75 19.53 -3.59
CA ILE A 74 7.46 20.22 -3.61
C ILE A 74 7.59 21.55 -2.85
N GLU A 75 6.88 22.57 -3.31
CA GLU A 75 6.74 23.82 -2.57
C GLU A 75 5.64 23.69 -1.50
N LEU A 76 5.89 24.29 -0.32
CA LEU A 76 4.90 24.28 0.75
C LEU A 76 3.69 25.12 0.32
N GLY A 77 2.49 24.51 0.36
CA GLY A 77 1.24 25.17 -0.02
C GLY A 77 0.88 25.08 -1.50
N GLU A 78 1.69 24.42 -2.35
CA GLU A 78 1.22 24.01 -3.66
C GLU A 78 0.00 23.11 -3.51
N ALA A 79 -1.10 23.47 -4.22
CA ALA A 79 -2.26 22.61 -4.32
C ALA A 79 -1.85 21.34 -5.03
N ILE A 80 -1.88 20.22 -4.30
CA ILE A 80 -1.60 18.92 -4.88
C ILE A 80 -2.87 18.51 -5.62
N ASP A 81 -2.86 18.57 -6.96
CA ASP A 81 -3.97 18.17 -7.81
C ASP A 81 -4.24 16.66 -7.60
N ASP A 82 -5.52 16.27 -7.48
CA ASP A 82 -5.97 14.89 -7.18
C ASP A 82 -5.41 13.81 -8.14
N LYS A 83 -4.91 14.20 -9.30
CA LYS A 83 -4.29 13.31 -10.29
C LYS A 83 -2.77 13.21 -10.20
N THR A 84 -2.11 14.05 -9.41
CA THR A 84 -0.65 14.16 -9.32
C THR A 84 -0.09 13.84 -7.93
N PHE A 85 -0.81 13.07 -7.12
CA PHE A 85 -0.34 12.64 -5.80
C PHE A 85 0.89 11.69 -5.88
N ILE A 86 1.96 12.17 -6.49
CA ILE A 86 3.26 11.52 -6.42
C ILE A 86 3.96 12.09 -5.18
N LEU A 87 3.67 11.50 -4.01
CA LEU A 87 4.31 11.87 -2.75
C LEU A 87 5.58 11.04 -2.48
N ASP A 88 6.12 10.42 -3.49
CA ASP A 88 7.42 9.78 -3.46
C ASP A 88 8.55 10.83 -3.49
N ILE A 89 9.66 10.50 -2.86
CA ILE A 89 10.84 11.35 -2.78
C ILE A 89 11.92 10.77 -3.68
N HIS A 90 12.23 11.45 -4.77
CA HIS A 90 13.33 11.08 -5.65
C HIS A 90 14.62 11.69 -5.14
N VAL A 91 15.58 10.86 -4.84
CA VAL A 91 16.88 11.22 -4.29
C VAL A 91 17.99 10.79 -5.22
N LEU A 92 18.93 11.70 -5.49
CA LEU A 92 20.21 11.38 -6.08
C LEU A 92 21.27 11.30 -4.99
N LEU A 93 21.84 10.12 -4.80
CA LEU A 93 22.88 9.84 -3.82
C LEU A 93 24.24 9.81 -4.51
N ASN A 94 25.21 10.56 -4.00
CA ASN A 94 26.58 10.62 -4.47
C ASN A 94 26.70 10.79 -6.01
N ASN A 95 25.75 11.49 -6.62
CA ASN A 95 25.61 11.70 -8.06
C ASN A 95 25.55 10.42 -8.94
N ASN A 96 25.40 9.23 -8.34
CA ASN A 96 25.50 7.98 -9.09
C ASN A 96 24.40 6.94 -8.78
N THR A 97 23.57 7.15 -7.76
CA THR A 97 22.52 6.21 -7.35
C THR A 97 21.20 6.94 -7.19
N ILE A 98 20.15 6.41 -7.78
CA ILE A 98 18.79 6.96 -7.68
C ILE A 98 18.03 6.18 -6.61
N ILE A 99 17.39 6.90 -5.70
CA ILE A 99 16.57 6.31 -4.64
C ILE A 99 15.19 6.94 -4.71
N ASN A 100 14.17 6.11 -4.71
CA ASN A 100 12.78 6.54 -4.55
C ASN A 100 12.26 6.04 -3.20
N LEU A 101 11.81 6.96 -2.33
CA LEU A 101 11.23 6.68 -1.03
C LEU A 101 9.74 6.96 -1.07
N GLU A 102 8.91 6.01 -0.65
CA GLU A 102 7.46 6.14 -0.61
C GLU A 102 6.89 5.64 0.73
N MET A 103 5.97 6.43 1.32
CA MET A 103 5.17 6.03 2.48
C MET A 103 3.78 5.60 1.99
N GLN A 104 3.42 4.33 2.20
CA GLN A 104 2.12 3.80 1.79
C GLN A 104 1.33 3.28 2.99
N VAL A 105 0.24 3.97 3.32
CA VAL A 105 -0.55 3.70 4.52
C VAL A 105 -1.73 2.76 4.26
N LEU A 106 -2.28 2.78 3.03
CA LEU A 106 -3.40 1.96 2.62
C LEU A 106 -2.95 0.84 1.69
N ASP A 107 -3.43 -0.37 1.97
CA ASP A 107 -3.27 -1.52 1.09
C ASP A 107 -4.33 -1.46 -0.03
N LEU A 108 -3.99 -0.83 -1.15
CA LEU A 108 -4.82 -0.73 -2.35
C LEU A 108 -4.75 -1.99 -3.23
N LYS A 109 -3.98 -3.00 -2.81
CA LYS A 109 -3.74 -4.26 -3.53
C LYS A 109 -3.01 -4.10 -4.88
N ASP A 110 -2.37 -2.96 -5.10
CA ASP A 110 -1.68 -2.59 -6.34
C ASP A 110 -0.16 -2.36 -6.14
N TRP A 111 0.34 -2.52 -4.92
CA TRP A 111 1.73 -2.21 -4.59
C TRP A 111 2.77 -2.92 -5.47
N PRO A 112 2.65 -4.22 -5.80
CA PRO A 112 3.63 -4.88 -6.66
C PRO A 112 3.75 -4.21 -8.03
N GLU A 113 2.64 -3.93 -8.70
CA GLU A 113 2.58 -3.32 -10.02
C GLU A 113 3.02 -1.86 -9.97
N ARG A 114 2.57 -1.13 -8.97
CA ARG A 114 2.89 0.27 -8.73
C ARG A 114 4.38 0.47 -8.48
N SER A 115 4.94 -0.25 -7.51
CA SER A 115 6.35 -0.15 -7.14
C SER A 115 7.28 -0.55 -8.29
N LEU A 116 6.94 -1.60 -9.06
CA LEU A 116 7.68 -1.98 -10.26
C LEU A 116 7.59 -0.91 -11.35
N SER A 117 6.43 -0.29 -11.54
CA SER A 117 6.24 0.82 -12.50
C SER A 117 7.15 2.00 -12.18
N TYR A 118 7.20 2.43 -10.92
CA TYR A 118 8.08 3.53 -10.48
C TYR A 118 9.56 3.15 -10.58
N LEU A 119 9.91 1.94 -10.16
CA LEU A 119 11.27 1.44 -10.26
C LEU A 119 11.75 1.39 -11.72
N ALA A 120 10.92 0.90 -12.64
CA ALA A 120 11.24 0.81 -14.08
C ALA A 120 11.43 2.20 -14.71
N ARG A 121 10.55 3.17 -14.38
CA ARG A 121 10.70 4.56 -14.86
C ARG A 121 11.99 5.21 -14.36
N SER A 122 12.37 4.96 -13.12
CA SER A 122 13.61 5.48 -12.55
C SER A 122 14.85 4.77 -13.11
N TYR A 123 14.71 3.51 -13.52
CA TYR A 123 15.79 2.73 -14.13
C TYR A 123 16.10 3.15 -15.56
N ASP A 124 15.13 3.71 -16.29
CA ASP A 124 15.34 4.30 -17.62
C ASP A 124 15.97 5.70 -17.50
N ASN A 125 17.21 5.72 -16.97
CA ASN A 125 17.93 6.95 -16.65
C ASN A 125 19.17 7.19 -17.53
N VAL A 126 19.33 6.41 -18.60
CA VAL A 126 20.43 6.60 -19.56
C VAL A 126 20.11 7.77 -20.47
N ALA A 127 21.02 8.72 -20.57
CA ALA A 127 20.83 9.86 -21.46
C ALA A 127 20.92 9.43 -22.94
N LYS A 128 20.27 10.20 -23.81
CA LYS A 128 20.30 9.92 -25.26
C LYS A 128 21.72 9.96 -25.79
N GLY A 129 22.21 8.83 -26.32
CA GLY A 129 23.55 8.69 -26.87
C GLY A 129 24.56 8.09 -25.88
N ASP A 130 24.21 7.90 -24.63
CA ASP A 130 25.05 7.19 -23.65
C ASP A 130 24.96 5.66 -23.82
N GLU A 131 25.98 4.97 -23.34
CA GLU A 131 25.99 3.51 -23.29
C GLU A 131 25.13 2.97 -22.15
N TYR A 132 24.40 1.87 -22.37
CA TYR A 132 23.55 1.22 -21.34
C TYR A 132 24.32 0.78 -20.10
N ILE A 133 25.64 0.54 -20.20
CA ILE A 133 26.46 0.23 -19.02
C ILE A 133 26.47 1.36 -17.98
N ASN A 134 26.20 2.60 -18.41
CA ASN A 134 26.19 3.81 -17.57
C ASN A 134 24.89 4.01 -16.81
N VAL A 135 23.88 3.11 -16.97
CA VAL A 135 22.65 3.19 -16.18
C VAL A 135 22.98 3.21 -14.68
N LYS A 136 22.43 4.19 -13.97
CA LYS A 136 22.64 4.32 -12.52
C LYS A 136 21.85 3.24 -11.78
N PRO A 137 22.39 2.68 -10.68
CA PRO A 137 21.62 1.84 -9.79
C PRO A 137 20.38 2.59 -9.24
N VAL A 138 19.26 1.88 -9.16
CA VAL A 138 18.00 2.41 -8.65
C VAL A 138 17.51 1.55 -7.50
N TYR A 139 17.04 2.21 -6.45
CA TYR A 139 16.39 1.63 -5.29
C TYR A 139 15.01 2.26 -5.13
N HIS A 140 13.96 1.46 -5.20
CA HIS A 140 12.63 1.89 -4.77
C HIS A 140 12.39 1.30 -3.38
N ILE A 141 12.15 2.16 -2.38
CA ILE A 141 12.00 1.79 -0.99
C ILE A 141 10.63 2.21 -0.51
N GLY A 142 9.76 1.23 -0.26
CA GLY A 142 8.43 1.45 0.29
C GLY A 142 8.39 1.20 1.78
N PHE A 143 7.83 2.17 2.52
CA PHE A 143 7.46 2.03 3.92
C PHE A 143 5.96 1.74 3.99
N LEU A 144 5.58 0.48 4.23
CA LEU A 144 4.19 0.05 4.18
C LEU A 144 3.61 -0.10 5.59
N ASN A 145 2.47 0.53 5.85
CA ASN A 145 1.73 0.35 7.10
C ASN A 145 0.75 -0.83 7.04
N TYR A 146 1.12 -1.86 6.29
CA TYR A 146 0.42 -3.13 6.14
C TYR A 146 1.39 -4.22 5.69
N THR A 147 1.02 -5.51 5.89
CA THR A 147 1.82 -6.64 5.44
C THR A 147 1.51 -6.98 3.99
N LEU A 148 2.50 -6.81 3.10
CA LEU A 148 2.34 -7.03 1.65
C LEU A 148 2.03 -8.50 1.33
N PHE A 149 2.80 -9.42 1.91
CA PHE A 149 2.63 -10.86 1.71
C PHE A 149 2.40 -11.58 3.04
N PRO A 150 1.12 -11.74 3.49
CA PRO A 150 0.82 -12.33 4.82
C PRO A 150 1.35 -13.75 5.03
N LYS A 151 1.57 -14.51 3.94
CA LYS A 151 2.15 -15.87 4.01
C LYS A 151 3.67 -15.86 4.24
N TYR A 152 4.33 -14.75 3.96
CA TYR A 152 5.78 -14.58 4.05
C TYR A 152 6.08 -13.21 4.68
N PRO A 153 5.70 -13.02 5.96
CA PRO A 153 5.90 -11.73 6.62
C PRO A 153 7.38 -11.51 6.92
N GLU A 154 7.86 -10.32 6.57
CA GLU A 154 9.23 -9.87 6.86
C GLU A 154 9.18 -8.42 7.33
N PHE A 155 10.08 -8.01 8.22
CA PHE A 155 10.21 -6.61 8.59
C PHE A 155 10.84 -5.80 7.46
N PHE A 156 11.90 -6.33 6.85
CA PHE A 156 12.63 -5.67 5.77
C PHE A 156 12.93 -6.63 4.63
N ALA A 157 12.07 -6.63 3.62
CA ALA A 157 12.19 -7.47 2.43
C ALA A 157 13.00 -6.76 1.33
N LYS A 158 13.87 -7.52 0.65
CA LYS A 158 14.73 -7.02 -0.45
C LYS A 158 14.55 -7.89 -1.67
N TYR A 159 14.06 -7.28 -2.76
CA TYR A 159 13.80 -7.97 -4.02
C TYR A 159 14.81 -7.53 -5.08
N ARG A 160 15.28 -8.49 -5.85
CA ARG A 160 16.17 -8.31 -7.00
C ARG A 160 15.76 -9.20 -8.16
N MET A 161 16.11 -8.81 -9.36
CA MET A 161 15.96 -9.66 -10.53
C MET A 161 17.01 -10.77 -10.49
N MET A 162 16.57 -12.04 -10.55
CA MET A 162 17.43 -13.20 -10.50
C MET A 162 16.92 -14.34 -11.37
N ASN A 163 17.82 -15.24 -11.75
CA ASN A 163 17.46 -16.49 -12.42
C ASN A 163 16.71 -17.40 -11.45
N ILE A 164 15.49 -17.82 -11.79
CA ILE A 164 14.62 -18.63 -10.93
C ILE A 164 15.13 -20.06 -10.69
N LYS A 165 16.06 -20.57 -11.51
CA LYS A 165 16.60 -21.94 -11.37
C LYS A 165 17.82 -22.02 -10.45
N ASN A 166 18.75 -21.08 -10.56
CA ASN A 166 20.03 -21.12 -9.87
C ASN A 166 20.27 -19.92 -8.95
N HIS A 167 19.26 -19.02 -8.84
CA HIS A 167 19.29 -17.82 -8.02
C HIS A 167 20.44 -16.84 -8.33
N ASN A 168 21.05 -16.95 -9.52
CA ASN A 168 22.05 -15.98 -9.94
C ASN A 168 21.41 -14.61 -10.16
N VAL A 169 21.97 -13.57 -9.53
CA VAL A 169 21.49 -12.19 -9.65
C VAL A 169 21.79 -11.69 -11.08
N TYR A 170 20.74 -11.30 -11.81
CA TYR A 170 20.87 -10.79 -13.18
C TYR A 170 21.50 -9.39 -13.22
N THR A 171 21.08 -8.51 -12.30
CA THR A 171 21.66 -7.17 -12.15
C THR A 171 21.56 -6.71 -10.68
N THR A 172 22.55 -5.95 -10.24
CA THR A 172 22.57 -5.29 -8.93
C THR A 172 22.04 -3.85 -9.00
N LYS A 173 21.67 -3.37 -10.21
CA LYS A 173 21.25 -1.99 -10.44
C LYS A 173 19.74 -1.77 -10.35
N PHE A 174 18.94 -2.83 -10.16
CA PHE A 174 17.49 -2.79 -10.11
C PHE A 174 17.01 -3.41 -8.78
N ASN A 175 16.64 -2.57 -7.81
CA ASN A 175 16.40 -2.99 -6.44
C ASN A 175 15.06 -2.46 -5.92
N LEU A 176 14.23 -3.36 -5.39
CA LEU A 176 12.99 -3.03 -4.70
C LEU A 176 13.08 -3.47 -3.24
N TYR A 177 12.91 -2.53 -2.32
CA TYR A 177 12.95 -2.77 -0.88
C TYR A 177 11.62 -2.41 -0.25
N VAL A 178 11.19 -3.22 0.71
CA VAL A 178 9.92 -3.02 1.43
C VAL A 178 10.18 -3.12 2.93
N VAL A 179 9.88 -2.06 3.67
CA VAL A 179 9.85 -2.03 5.12
C VAL A 179 8.40 -2.17 5.57
N ASP A 180 8.03 -3.30 6.16
CA ASP A 180 6.73 -3.51 6.76
C ASP A 180 6.72 -2.91 8.18
N LEU A 181 6.13 -1.73 8.30
CA LEU A 181 6.04 -1.01 9.57
C LEU A 181 5.23 -1.76 10.63
N THR A 182 4.43 -2.76 10.23
CA THR A 182 3.60 -3.55 11.16
C THR A 182 4.32 -4.77 11.72
N LYS A 183 5.52 -5.11 11.19
CA LYS A 183 6.28 -6.33 11.51
C LYS A 183 7.62 -6.07 12.17
N ILE A 184 7.71 -5.02 12.98
CA ILE A 184 8.94 -4.63 13.69
C ILE A 184 9.46 -5.74 14.62
N GLU A 185 8.58 -6.63 15.09
CA GLU A 185 8.93 -7.80 15.89
C GLU A 185 9.75 -8.85 15.13
N LEU A 186 9.75 -8.79 13.78
CA LEU A 186 10.54 -9.66 12.91
C LEU A 186 11.88 -9.03 12.49
N ALA A 187 12.23 -7.86 13.04
CA ALA A 187 13.47 -7.19 12.74
C ALA A 187 14.67 -8.03 13.15
N THR A 188 15.67 -8.08 12.29
CA THR A 188 16.95 -8.76 12.56
C THR A 188 17.88 -7.88 13.40
N GLN A 189 18.95 -8.46 13.94
CA GLN A 189 19.98 -7.66 14.63
C GLN A 189 20.59 -6.61 13.70
N GLU A 190 20.77 -6.95 12.44
CA GLU A 190 21.27 -6.02 11.42
C GLU A 190 20.35 -4.81 11.22
N ASP A 191 19.02 -5.00 11.23
CA ASP A 191 18.04 -3.92 11.11
C ASP A 191 18.06 -2.98 12.34
N ILE A 192 18.40 -3.54 13.52
CA ILE A 192 18.61 -2.77 14.75
C ILE A 192 19.91 -1.96 14.63
N ASP A 193 21.00 -2.61 14.24
CA ASP A 193 22.34 -2.02 14.16
C ASP A 193 22.41 -0.89 13.11
N THR A 194 21.66 -1.00 12.01
CA THR A 194 21.54 0.05 10.98
C THR A 194 20.62 1.20 11.40
N GLY A 195 19.88 1.07 12.50
CA GLY A 195 18.93 2.06 12.99
C GLY A 195 17.57 2.03 12.31
N LEU A 196 17.30 1.10 11.37
CA LEU A 196 16.02 1.03 10.66
C LEU A 196 14.84 0.78 11.60
N VAL A 197 15.04 -0.02 12.65
CA VAL A 197 14.04 -0.25 13.71
C VAL A 197 13.65 1.06 14.40
N TYR A 198 14.60 1.93 14.70
CA TYR A 198 14.33 3.21 15.38
C TYR A 198 13.57 4.17 14.45
N TRP A 199 13.91 4.23 13.18
CA TRP A 199 13.15 4.98 12.18
C TRP A 199 11.71 4.47 12.07
N THR A 200 11.53 3.15 12.07
CA THR A 200 10.17 2.55 12.07
C THR A 200 9.38 2.94 13.30
N GLN A 201 9.99 2.97 14.49
CA GLN A 201 9.35 3.41 15.72
C GLN A 201 8.92 4.88 15.64
N VAL A 202 9.79 5.76 15.13
CA VAL A 202 9.47 7.18 14.91
C VAL A 202 8.31 7.35 13.92
N PHE A 203 8.32 6.60 12.81
CA PHE A 203 7.25 6.70 11.81
C PHE A 203 5.89 6.23 12.35
N LYS A 204 5.89 5.27 13.27
CA LYS A 204 4.67 4.72 13.90
C LYS A 204 4.23 5.43 15.17
N ALA A 205 5.04 6.29 15.73
CA ALA A 205 4.73 6.98 16.97
C ALA A 205 3.43 7.76 16.85
N LYS A 206 2.57 7.65 17.88
CA LYS A 206 1.24 8.26 17.92
C LYS A 206 1.14 9.37 18.97
N THR A 207 2.07 9.40 19.92
CA THR A 207 2.10 10.38 20.99
C THR A 207 3.44 11.11 21.06
N TRP A 208 3.41 12.31 21.62
CA TRP A 208 4.62 13.12 21.82
C TRP A 208 5.58 12.45 22.80
N GLU A 209 5.06 11.70 23.77
CA GLU A 209 5.84 10.94 24.74
C GLU A 209 6.67 9.86 24.07
N GLU A 210 6.06 9.08 23.16
CA GLU A 210 6.76 8.05 22.37
C GLU A 210 7.89 8.67 21.56
N LEU A 211 7.64 9.79 20.87
CA LEU A 211 8.65 10.47 20.06
C LEU A 211 9.82 10.99 20.88
N ARG A 212 9.57 11.57 22.06
CA ARG A 212 10.64 12.04 22.95
C ARG A 212 11.59 10.92 23.34
N GLN A 213 11.07 9.75 23.67
CA GLN A 213 11.91 8.58 23.99
C GLN A 213 12.81 8.17 22.81
N MET A 214 12.33 8.32 21.57
CA MET A 214 13.14 8.02 20.39
C MET A 214 14.16 9.13 20.11
N ALA A 215 13.81 10.39 20.32
CA ALA A 215 14.67 11.55 20.11
C ALA A 215 15.97 11.53 20.94
N GLU A 216 15.94 10.88 22.13
CA GLU A 216 17.11 10.78 23.01
C GLU A 216 18.22 9.86 22.46
N ARG A 217 17.96 9.10 21.38
CA ARG A 217 18.92 8.10 20.88
C ARG A 217 20.03 8.68 20.02
N ASN A 218 19.71 9.62 19.14
CA ASN A 218 20.67 10.31 18.28
C ASN A 218 20.11 11.64 17.76
N GLN A 219 20.99 12.45 17.18
CA GLN A 219 20.68 13.79 16.71
C GLN A 219 19.67 13.81 15.54
N GLU A 220 19.73 12.84 14.64
CA GLU A 220 18.85 12.79 13.47
C GLU A 220 17.41 12.45 13.86
N LEU A 221 17.22 11.55 14.83
CA LEU A 221 15.90 11.23 15.39
C LEU A 221 15.35 12.42 16.20
N GLN A 222 16.22 13.16 16.90
CA GLN A 222 15.83 14.39 17.56
C GLN A 222 15.38 15.43 16.54
N GLU A 223 16.16 15.70 15.48
CA GLU A 223 15.82 16.62 14.41
C GLU A 223 14.49 16.27 13.74
N ALA A 224 14.26 14.99 13.45
CA ALA A 224 13.01 14.51 12.88
C ALA A 224 11.79 14.76 13.80
N THR A 225 11.96 14.55 15.10
CA THR A 225 10.92 14.76 16.11
C THR A 225 10.59 16.24 16.29
N GLU A 226 11.61 17.09 16.34
CA GLU A 226 11.47 18.55 16.41
C GLU A 226 10.81 19.11 15.15
N ALA A 227 11.20 18.62 13.97
CA ALA A 227 10.59 18.98 12.69
C ALA A 227 9.11 18.60 12.67
N LEU A 228 8.76 17.38 13.11
CA LEU A 228 7.37 16.94 13.20
C LEU A 228 6.55 17.85 14.12
N TYR A 229 7.12 18.28 15.26
CA TYR A 229 6.45 19.20 16.16
C TYR A 229 6.21 20.56 15.50
N VAL A 230 7.23 21.15 14.85
CA VAL A 230 7.13 22.44 14.14
C VAL A 230 6.06 22.39 13.06
N TYR A 231 6.09 21.36 12.20
CA TYR A 231 5.13 21.25 11.09
C TYR A 231 3.71 20.95 11.55
N ASN A 232 3.51 20.36 12.72
CA ASN A 232 2.19 20.24 13.33
C ASN A 232 1.66 21.58 13.89
N GLN A 233 2.49 22.63 13.96
CA GLN A 233 2.07 24.01 14.30
C GLN A 233 1.88 24.90 13.06
N ASP A 234 2.37 24.45 11.89
CA ASP A 234 2.28 25.19 10.63
C ASP A 234 0.91 24.97 9.97
N GLU A 235 0.13 26.03 9.79
CA GLU A 235 -1.23 25.94 9.26
C GLU A 235 -1.28 25.44 7.81
N ILE A 236 -0.27 25.80 6.98
CA ILE A 236 -0.22 25.35 5.58
C ILE A 236 0.04 23.85 5.53
N VAL A 237 1.00 23.35 6.31
CA VAL A 237 1.30 21.90 6.37
C VAL A 237 0.12 21.13 6.94
N LYS A 238 -0.54 21.64 7.98
CA LYS A 238 -1.74 21.02 8.56
C LYS A 238 -2.87 20.89 7.57
N GLU A 239 -3.12 21.91 6.74
CA GLU A 239 -4.16 21.88 5.71
C GLU A 239 -3.88 20.78 4.68
N GLN A 240 -2.64 20.66 4.20
CA GLN A 240 -2.25 19.59 3.28
C GLN A 240 -2.33 18.20 3.92
N CYS A 241 -1.89 18.06 5.16
CA CYS A 241 -2.03 16.82 5.91
C CYS A 241 -3.50 16.42 6.11
N ARG A 242 -4.38 17.39 6.35
CA ARG A 242 -5.82 17.18 6.46
C ARG A 242 -6.41 16.69 5.13
N ALA A 243 -6.08 17.31 4.03
CA ALA A 243 -6.52 16.88 2.70
C ALA A 243 -6.12 15.44 2.42
N ARG A 244 -4.88 15.04 2.79
CA ARG A 244 -4.43 13.64 2.68
C ARG A 244 -5.19 12.70 3.60
N GLN A 245 -5.50 13.10 4.81
CA GLN A 245 -6.29 12.30 5.74
C GLN A 245 -7.72 12.09 5.23
N ASP A 246 -8.32 13.11 4.65
CA ASP A 246 -9.67 13.02 4.04
C ASP A 246 -9.67 12.08 2.84
N TYR A 247 -8.63 12.15 1.99
CA TYR A 247 -8.42 11.18 0.90
C TYR A 247 -8.35 9.73 1.45
N TYR A 248 -7.53 9.46 2.47
CA TYR A 248 -7.45 8.12 3.07
C TYR A 248 -8.78 7.64 3.65
N ASN A 249 -9.53 8.53 4.29
CA ASN A 249 -10.85 8.18 4.84
C ASN A 249 -11.84 7.83 3.73
N HIS A 250 -11.81 8.56 2.61
CA HIS A 250 -12.62 8.29 1.43
C HIS A 250 -12.27 6.92 0.81
N GLU A 251 -10.99 6.64 0.61
CA GLU A 251 -10.51 5.37 0.04
C GLU A 251 -10.88 4.18 0.94
N ARG A 252 -10.68 4.28 2.27
CA ARG A 252 -11.11 3.23 3.21
C ARG A 252 -12.62 2.98 3.12
N GLY A 253 -13.42 4.04 3.03
CA GLY A 253 -14.87 3.94 2.86
C GLY A 253 -15.26 3.25 1.55
N THR A 254 -14.55 3.52 0.49
CA THR A 254 -14.76 2.90 -0.83
C THR A 254 -14.38 1.43 -0.82
N GLN A 255 -13.22 1.07 -0.25
CA GLN A 255 -12.79 -0.32 -0.10
C GLN A 255 -13.77 -1.13 0.74
N LYS A 256 -14.27 -0.56 1.84
CA LYS A 256 -15.26 -1.24 2.68
C LYS A 256 -16.55 -1.53 1.91
N ARG A 257 -17.09 -0.55 1.18
CA ARG A 257 -18.30 -0.75 0.36
C ARG A 257 -18.09 -1.80 -0.75
N LEU A 258 -16.91 -1.81 -1.36
CA LEU A 258 -16.56 -2.80 -2.39
C LEU A 258 -16.51 -4.21 -1.80
N GLU A 259 -15.92 -4.39 -0.64
CA GLU A 259 -15.86 -5.70 0.04
C GLU A 259 -17.25 -6.18 0.48
N GLU A 260 -18.07 -5.30 1.04
CA GLU A 260 -19.47 -5.61 1.38
C GLU A 260 -20.28 -6.04 0.14
N ALA A 261 -20.12 -5.33 -0.99
CA ALA A 261 -20.77 -5.69 -2.25
C ALA A 261 -20.27 -7.04 -2.81
N ARG A 262 -18.98 -7.34 -2.67
CA ARG A 262 -18.39 -8.62 -3.08
C ARG A 262 -18.95 -9.79 -2.28
N LEU A 263 -19.04 -9.63 -0.96
CA LEU A 263 -19.62 -10.66 -0.09
C LEU A 263 -21.10 -10.92 -0.42
N ALA A 264 -21.89 -9.84 -0.58
CA ALA A 264 -23.30 -9.97 -0.97
C ALA A 264 -23.48 -10.67 -2.34
N LEU A 265 -22.57 -10.41 -3.28
CA LEU A 265 -22.57 -11.10 -4.58
C LEU A 265 -22.25 -12.60 -4.45
N GLU A 266 -21.32 -12.97 -3.58
CA GLU A 266 -20.99 -14.38 -3.32
C GLU A 266 -22.16 -15.10 -2.66
N GLU A 267 -22.81 -14.52 -1.66
CA GLU A 267 -24.02 -15.07 -1.05
C GLU A 267 -25.14 -15.27 -2.06
N SER A 268 -25.40 -14.27 -2.92
CA SER A 268 -26.41 -14.39 -3.99
C SER A 268 -26.09 -15.49 -4.99
N LYS A 269 -24.83 -15.69 -5.36
CA LYS A 269 -24.41 -16.79 -6.23
C LYS A 269 -24.66 -18.15 -5.59
N GLU A 270 -24.39 -18.30 -4.30
CA GLU A 270 -24.67 -19.56 -3.58
C GLU A 270 -26.18 -19.85 -3.52
N GLU A 271 -27.02 -18.83 -3.31
CA GLU A 271 -28.47 -18.99 -3.34
C GLU A 271 -28.98 -19.42 -4.73
N ILE A 272 -28.44 -18.83 -5.80
CA ILE A 272 -28.79 -19.21 -7.18
C ILE A 272 -28.41 -20.66 -7.44
N ILE A 273 -27.22 -21.12 -7.01
CA ILE A 273 -26.80 -22.52 -7.16
C ILE A 273 -27.75 -23.47 -6.44
N LYS A 274 -28.13 -23.12 -5.19
CA LYS A 274 -29.10 -23.94 -4.42
C LYS A 274 -30.48 -24.01 -5.11
N SER A 275 -30.96 -22.87 -5.61
CA SER A 275 -32.22 -22.77 -6.33
C SER A 275 -32.21 -23.60 -7.60
N HIS A 276 -31.11 -23.54 -8.38
CA HIS A 276 -30.96 -24.41 -9.59
C HIS A 276 -31.00 -25.90 -9.25
N ALA A 277 -30.33 -26.34 -8.19
CA ALA A 277 -30.36 -27.72 -7.76
C ALA A 277 -31.80 -28.21 -7.39
N VAL A 278 -32.59 -27.34 -6.75
CA VAL A 278 -33.99 -27.61 -6.43
C VAL A 278 -34.86 -27.74 -7.71
N ILE A 279 -34.64 -26.80 -8.66
CA ILE A 279 -35.37 -26.82 -9.94
C ILE A 279 -35.08 -28.11 -10.73
N GLU A 280 -33.84 -28.55 -10.83
CA GLU A 280 -33.45 -29.77 -11.51
C GLU A 280 -34.05 -31.01 -10.83
N ALA A 281 -34.04 -31.10 -9.50
CA ALA A 281 -34.67 -32.18 -8.76
C ALA A 281 -36.20 -32.22 -8.97
N GLN A 282 -36.85 -31.07 -9.05
CA GLN A 282 -38.30 -30.98 -9.37
C GLN A 282 -38.59 -31.43 -10.80
N LYS A 283 -37.73 -31.03 -11.75
CA LYS A 283 -37.85 -31.45 -13.17
C LYS A 283 -37.74 -32.96 -13.35
N GLU A 284 -36.72 -33.59 -12.74
CA GLU A 284 -36.59 -35.05 -12.74
C GLU A 284 -37.83 -35.77 -12.15
N THR A 285 -38.35 -35.18 -11.04
CA THR A 285 -39.54 -35.71 -10.39
C THR A 285 -40.79 -35.61 -11.31
N LEU A 286 -40.93 -34.49 -12.02
CA LEU A 286 -42.02 -34.25 -12.96
C LEU A 286 -41.93 -35.18 -14.18
N GLU A 287 -40.73 -35.31 -14.74
CA GLU A 287 -40.48 -36.26 -15.87
C GLU A 287 -40.87 -37.70 -15.50
N LYS A 288 -40.46 -38.15 -14.30
CA LYS A 288 -40.82 -39.46 -13.81
C LYS A 288 -42.35 -39.66 -13.63
N LYS A 289 -43.05 -38.67 -13.07
CA LYS A 289 -44.50 -38.66 -12.94
C LYS A 289 -45.20 -38.71 -14.31
N ASN A 290 -44.69 -37.98 -15.29
CA ASN A 290 -45.22 -37.98 -16.65
C ASN A 290 -45.03 -39.36 -17.33
N GLU A 291 -43.86 -40.00 -17.13
CA GLU A 291 -43.67 -41.38 -17.63
C GLU A 291 -44.62 -42.39 -16.98
N ASP A 292 -44.82 -42.29 -15.65
CA ASP A 292 -45.74 -43.16 -14.93
C ASP A 292 -47.19 -42.92 -15.36
N LEU A 293 -47.57 -41.68 -15.62
CA LEU A 293 -48.87 -41.28 -16.15
C LEU A 293 -49.09 -41.86 -17.57
N LYS A 294 -48.12 -41.73 -18.46
CA LYS A 294 -48.17 -42.34 -19.82
C LYS A 294 -48.32 -43.85 -19.76
N LYS A 295 -47.62 -44.53 -18.85
CA LYS A 295 -47.79 -45.99 -18.64
C LYS A 295 -49.19 -46.34 -18.17
N ALA A 296 -49.74 -45.55 -17.21
CA ALA A 296 -51.07 -45.73 -16.69
C ALA A 296 -52.16 -45.59 -17.80
N VAL A 297 -52.04 -44.59 -18.64
CA VAL A 297 -52.91 -44.34 -19.78
C VAL A 297 -52.88 -45.50 -20.76
N ARG A 298 -51.70 -46.02 -21.12
CA ARG A 298 -51.56 -47.20 -22.01
C ARG A 298 -52.21 -48.46 -21.44
N LEU A 299 -51.96 -48.76 -20.19
CA LEU A 299 -52.57 -49.94 -19.51
C LEU A 299 -54.10 -49.81 -19.44
N TYR A 300 -54.62 -48.60 -19.21
CA TYR A 300 -56.08 -48.40 -19.23
C TYR A 300 -56.68 -48.54 -20.63
N ALA A 301 -56.01 -47.95 -21.65
CA ALA A 301 -56.41 -48.06 -23.05
C ALA A 301 -56.45 -49.54 -23.51
N GLU A 302 -55.41 -50.33 -23.22
CA GLU A 302 -55.34 -51.78 -23.51
C GLU A 302 -56.43 -52.54 -22.82
N ARG A 303 -56.71 -52.28 -21.56
CA ARG A 303 -57.74 -53.03 -20.77
C ARG A 303 -59.16 -52.73 -21.24
N MET A 304 -59.41 -51.48 -21.70
CA MET A 304 -60.76 -51.07 -22.16
C MET A 304 -60.93 -51.21 -23.64
N HIS A 305 -59.90 -51.66 -24.40
CA HIS A 305 -59.89 -51.77 -25.86
C HIS A 305 -60.23 -50.46 -26.59
N ILE A 306 -59.71 -49.34 -26.11
CA ILE A 306 -59.86 -47.97 -26.65
C ILE A 306 -58.51 -47.38 -27.04
N THR A 307 -58.50 -46.22 -27.72
CA THR A 307 -57.28 -45.49 -28.05
C THR A 307 -56.68 -44.78 -26.83
N GLU A 308 -55.40 -44.40 -26.86
CA GLU A 308 -54.79 -43.65 -25.80
C GLU A 308 -55.45 -42.25 -25.67
N GLU A 309 -55.93 -41.65 -26.74
CA GLU A 309 -56.67 -40.40 -26.76
C GLU A 309 -58.00 -40.50 -26.01
N GLU A 310 -58.77 -41.52 -26.31
CA GLU A 310 -60.04 -41.80 -25.62
C GLU A 310 -59.81 -42.14 -24.14
N ALA A 311 -58.69 -42.82 -23.83
CA ALA A 311 -58.32 -43.14 -22.46
C ALA A 311 -57.93 -41.80 -21.68
N CYS A 312 -57.24 -40.91 -22.29
CA CYS A 312 -56.92 -39.54 -21.70
C CYS A 312 -58.21 -38.80 -21.39
N GLU A 313 -59.17 -38.77 -22.36
CA GLU A 313 -60.46 -38.08 -22.13
C GLU A 313 -61.20 -38.66 -20.94
N GLN A 314 -61.31 -40.03 -20.89
CA GLN A 314 -62.00 -40.69 -19.80
C GLN A 314 -61.33 -40.58 -18.44
N MET A 315 -60.03 -40.46 -18.42
CA MET A 315 -59.23 -40.24 -17.22
C MET A 315 -59.13 -38.69 -16.81
N GLY A 316 -59.69 -37.82 -17.64
CA GLY A 316 -59.65 -36.35 -17.39
C GLY A 316 -58.25 -35.75 -17.50
N ILE A 317 -57.38 -36.36 -18.33
CA ILE A 317 -56.01 -35.95 -18.55
C ILE A 317 -55.98 -35.08 -19.82
N ALA A 318 -55.57 -33.81 -19.70
CA ALA A 318 -55.38 -32.95 -20.86
C ALA A 318 -54.16 -33.43 -21.67
N ILE A 319 -54.33 -33.64 -22.97
CA ILE A 319 -53.21 -33.84 -23.90
C ILE A 319 -52.69 -32.44 -24.23
N GLU A 320 -51.54 -32.08 -23.69
CA GLU A 320 -50.78 -30.92 -24.20
C GLU A 320 -49.94 -31.41 -25.39
N ASP A 321 -50.10 -30.75 -26.54
CA ASP A 321 -49.35 -30.99 -27.77
C ASP A 321 -47.83 -30.74 -27.60
#